data_b719eb8cdd6620d352c3184d9b8a2248
#
_entry.id   b719eb8cdd6620d352c3184d9b8a2248
#
_cell.length_a   1.000
_cell.length_b   1.000
_cell.length_c   1.000
_cell.angle_alpha   90.00
_cell.angle_beta   90.00
_cell.angle_gamma   90.00
#
_symmetry.space_group_name_H-M   'P 1'
#
loop_
_entity.id
_entity.type
_entity.pdbx_description
1 polymer ?
#
loop_
_entity_poly.entity_id
_entity_poly.type
_entity_poly.pdbx_seq_one_letter_code
_entity_poly.pdbx_strand_id
1 'polypeptide(L)'
;VFFSLVGTVLGGLWADDSWGRFWGWDPKENGAMMIVLWNALILHARWGKMVGDYGTSILAMIGNIVTSWSWFGVNELGAGLHEYGFTEGRLLALVTFITVQLLLIIAFTAIGRFGGVKSANAAA
;
A
#
# COMPACT_ATOMS: atom_id res chain seq x y z
N VAL A 1 -0.75 5.66 9.34
CA VAL A 1 -0.30 7.05 9.07
C VAL A 1 0.85 7.42 9.97
N PHE A 2 0.68 7.40 11.30
CA PHE A 2 1.71 7.90 12.24
C PHE A 2 3.09 7.25 11.99
N PHE A 3 3.19 5.94 12.08
CA PHE A 3 4.48 5.25 11.92
C PHE A 3 5.06 5.40 10.50
N SER A 4 4.23 5.40 9.47
CA SER A 4 4.73 5.61 8.10
C SER A 4 5.26 7.03 7.89
N LEU A 5 4.56 8.04 8.41
CA LEU A 5 5.01 9.43 8.33
C LEU A 5 6.30 9.66 9.12
N VAL A 6 6.30 9.27 10.40
CA VAL A 6 7.48 9.43 11.27
C VAL A 6 8.68 8.66 10.71
N GLY A 7 8.48 7.42 10.25
CA GLY A 7 9.54 6.63 9.64
C GLY A 7 10.11 7.27 8.37
N THR A 8 9.26 7.85 7.53
CA THR A 8 9.70 8.57 6.32
C THR A 8 10.52 9.80 6.68
N VAL A 9 10.09 10.59 7.67
CA VAL A 9 10.84 11.77 8.13
C VAL A 9 12.19 11.37 8.74
N LEU A 10 12.22 10.35 9.59
CA LEU A 10 13.47 9.85 10.20
C LEU A 10 14.42 9.30 9.12
N GLY A 11 13.89 8.61 8.11
CA GLY A 11 14.67 8.16 6.96
C GLY A 11 15.27 9.32 6.16
N GLY A 12 14.51 10.41 5.99
CA GLY A 12 15.01 11.64 5.35
C GLY A 12 16.12 12.31 6.16
N LEU A 13 16.00 12.39 7.50
CA LEU A 13 17.05 12.92 8.35
C LEU A 13 18.33 12.07 8.25
N TRP A 14 18.19 10.75 8.28
CA TRP A 14 19.33 9.85 8.06
C TRP A 14 19.97 10.03 6.67
N ALA A 15 19.15 10.24 5.64
CA ALA A 15 19.64 10.50 4.27
C ALA A 15 20.40 11.83 4.17
N ASP A 16 19.94 12.86 4.92
CA ASP A 16 20.64 14.15 5.01
C ASP A 16 22.03 14.00 5.61
N ASP A 17 22.14 13.30 6.73
CA ASP A 17 23.41 13.02 7.39
C ASP A 17 24.35 12.13 6.55
N SER A 18 23.79 11.14 5.83
CA SER A 18 24.59 10.13 5.11
C SER A 18 24.95 10.54 3.69
N TRP A 19 24.09 11.31 3.03
CA TRP A 19 24.20 11.64 1.59
C TRP A 19 24.10 13.14 1.31
N GLY A 20 23.97 13.98 2.33
CA GLY A 20 23.88 15.44 2.20
C GLY A 20 22.56 15.92 1.58
N ARG A 21 21.51 15.12 1.58
CA ARG A 21 20.18 15.52 1.10
C ARG A 21 19.08 14.81 1.86
N PHE A 22 18.10 15.56 2.33
CA PHE A 22 16.94 15.05 3.03
C PHE A 22 15.99 14.26 2.10
N TRP A 23 15.84 14.72 0.84
CA TRP A 23 14.91 14.14 -0.15
C TRP A 23 15.43 14.36 -1.57
N GLY A 24 15.40 13.36 -2.41
CA GLY A 24 15.90 13.40 -3.78
C GLY A 24 14.94 12.85 -4.83
N TRP A 25 13.70 12.54 -4.44
CA TRP A 25 12.67 12.02 -5.33
C TRP A 25 13.04 10.69 -5.99
N ASP A 26 13.86 9.88 -5.35
CA ASP A 26 14.13 8.56 -5.87
C ASP A 26 12.92 7.61 -5.72
N PRO A 27 12.90 6.46 -6.41
CA PRO A 27 11.76 5.55 -6.39
C PRO A 27 11.37 5.07 -4.99
N LYS A 28 12.33 4.87 -4.08
CA LYS A 28 12.06 4.44 -2.69
C LYS A 28 11.44 5.55 -1.86
N GLU A 29 11.92 6.77 -2.00
CA GLU A 29 11.36 7.96 -1.35
C GLU A 29 9.91 8.18 -1.82
N ASN A 30 9.68 8.13 -3.15
CA ASN A 30 8.34 8.22 -3.73
C ASN A 30 7.43 7.09 -3.23
N GLY A 31 7.96 5.87 -3.08
CA GLY A 31 7.25 4.73 -2.51
C GLY A 31 6.86 4.98 -1.06
N ALA A 32 7.76 5.50 -0.22
CA ALA A 32 7.48 5.86 1.16
C ALA A 32 6.38 6.92 1.26
N MET A 33 6.45 7.97 0.45
CA MET A 33 5.41 8.99 0.36
C MET A 33 4.06 8.39 -0.07
N MET A 34 4.06 7.48 -1.04
CA MET A 34 2.84 6.81 -1.50
C MET A 34 2.17 6.00 -0.37
N ILE A 35 2.94 5.33 0.48
CA ILE A 35 2.42 4.65 1.67
C ILE A 35 1.75 5.64 2.63
N VAL A 36 2.39 6.78 2.91
CA VAL A 36 1.83 7.83 3.79
C VAL A 36 0.52 8.36 3.22
N LEU A 37 0.50 8.72 1.93
CA LEU A 37 -0.67 9.26 1.25
C LEU A 37 -1.82 8.24 1.20
N TRP A 38 -1.53 6.96 0.93
CA TRP A 38 -2.54 5.91 0.94
C TRP A 38 -3.18 5.73 2.32
N ASN A 39 -2.37 5.72 3.37
CA ASN A 39 -2.88 5.66 4.74
C ASN A 39 -3.72 6.90 5.11
N ALA A 40 -3.31 8.09 4.69
CA ALA A 40 -4.08 9.32 4.88
C ALA A 40 -5.42 9.27 4.13
N LEU A 41 -5.44 8.74 2.89
CA LEU A 41 -6.65 8.53 2.10
C LEU A 41 -7.63 7.62 2.85
N ILE A 42 -7.19 6.49 3.41
CA ILE A 42 -8.04 5.59 4.19
C ILE A 42 -8.68 6.34 5.38
N LEU A 43 -7.90 7.12 6.13
CA LEU A 43 -8.42 7.91 7.26
C LEU A 43 -9.45 8.95 6.82
N HIS A 44 -9.16 9.71 5.77
CA HIS A 44 -10.09 10.72 5.26
C HIS A 44 -11.38 10.10 4.73
N ALA A 45 -11.30 8.99 3.99
CA ALA A 45 -12.47 8.27 3.51
C ALA A 45 -13.32 7.73 4.67
N ARG A 46 -12.67 7.24 5.74
CA ARG A 46 -13.36 6.73 6.92
C ARG A 46 -14.00 7.86 7.74
N TRP A 47 -13.26 8.92 8.05
CA TRP A 47 -13.74 10.05 8.84
C TRP A 47 -14.79 10.87 8.08
N GLY A 48 -14.63 11.02 6.78
CA GLY A 48 -15.61 11.65 5.89
C GLY A 48 -16.86 10.80 5.65
N LYS A 49 -16.96 9.60 6.27
CA LYS A 49 -18.08 8.66 6.10
C LYS A 49 -18.33 8.25 4.63
N MET A 50 -17.32 8.35 3.80
CA MET A 50 -17.36 7.94 2.39
C MET A 50 -17.36 6.41 2.26
N VAL A 51 -16.75 5.72 3.22
CA VAL A 51 -16.69 4.26 3.30
C VAL A 51 -17.04 3.76 4.70
N GLY A 52 -17.75 2.63 4.77
CA GLY A 52 -17.99 1.88 5.99
C GLY A 52 -16.86 0.90 6.30
N ASP A 53 -17.11 -0.03 7.24
CA ASP A 53 -16.11 -1.03 7.66
C ASP A 53 -15.66 -1.92 6.51
N TYR A 54 -16.60 -2.35 5.67
CA TYR A 54 -16.31 -3.15 4.48
C TYR A 54 -15.40 -2.41 3.49
N GLY A 55 -15.76 -1.17 3.12
CA GLY A 55 -14.93 -0.36 2.22
C GLY A 55 -13.55 -0.06 2.80
N THR A 56 -13.46 0.20 4.11
CA THR A 56 -12.18 0.39 4.82
C THR A 56 -11.31 -0.86 4.73
N SER A 57 -11.89 -2.06 4.87
CA SER A 57 -11.17 -3.33 4.75
C SER A 57 -10.62 -3.54 3.34
N ILE A 58 -11.40 -3.22 2.30
CA ILE A 58 -10.92 -3.27 0.90
C ILE A 58 -9.76 -2.30 0.67
N LEU A 59 -9.89 -1.04 1.15
CA LEU A 59 -8.82 -0.05 1.04
C LEU A 59 -7.54 -0.49 1.77
N ALA A 60 -7.68 -1.16 2.93
CA ALA A 60 -6.53 -1.71 3.66
C ALA A 60 -5.85 -2.85 2.89
N MET A 61 -6.62 -3.73 2.24
CA MET A 61 -6.06 -4.78 1.37
C MET A 61 -5.31 -4.20 0.16
N ILE A 62 -5.84 -3.14 -0.46
CA ILE A 62 -5.11 -2.40 -1.51
C ILE A 62 -3.84 -1.77 -0.93
N GLY A 63 -3.88 -1.30 0.31
CA GLY A 63 -2.70 -0.79 1.03
C GLY A 63 -1.55 -1.79 1.14
N ASN A 64 -1.84 -3.10 1.23
CA ASN A 64 -0.81 -4.14 1.18
C ASN A 64 -0.09 -4.16 -0.18
N ILE A 65 -0.84 -3.96 -1.28
CA ILE A 65 -0.27 -3.86 -2.63
C ILE A 65 0.60 -2.61 -2.73
N VAL A 66 0.10 -1.45 -2.27
CA VAL A 66 0.86 -0.20 -2.25
C VAL A 66 2.17 -0.36 -1.49
N THR A 67 2.12 -0.99 -0.30
CA THR A 67 3.31 -1.20 0.54
C THR A 67 4.32 -2.14 -0.12
N SER A 68 3.86 -3.27 -0.65
CA SER A 68 4.74 -4.24 -1.29
C SER A 68 5.38 -3.69 -2.56
N TRP A 69 4.63 -2.94 -3.36
CA TRP A 69 5.17 -2.23 -4.52
C TRP A 69 6.19 -1.16 -4.12
N SER A 70 5.88 -0.34 -3.12
CA SER A 70 6.76 0.72 -2.62
C SER A 70 8.06 0.20 -2.04
N TRP A 71 8.07 -1.03 -1.51
CA TRP A 71 9.26 -1.63 -0.93
C TRP A 71 10.03 -2.46 -1.96
N PHE A 72 9.38 -3.42 -2.60
CA PHE A 72 10.02 -4.39 -3.48
C PHE A 72 9.93 -4.00 -4.96
N GLY A 73 8.75 -3.50 -5.39
CA GLY A 73 8.53 -3.17 -6.80
C GLY A 73 9.41 -2.04 -7.29
N VAL A 74 9.51 -0.93 -6.55
CA VAL A 74 10.37 0.20 -6.93
C VAL A 74 11.85 -0.16 -6.94
N ASN A 75 12.27 -1.21 -6.22
CA ASN A 75 13.64 -1.70 -6.26
C ASN A 75 14.00 -2.33 -7.61
N GLU A 76 13.01 -2.89 -8.33
CA GLU A 76 13.23 -3.45 -9.67
C GLU A 76 13.53 -2.38 -10.73
N LEU A 77 13.30 -1.09 -10.40
CA LEU A 77 13.66 0.02 -11.29
C LEU A 77 15.18 0.26 -11.35
N GLY A 78 15.94 -0.27 -10.38
CA GLY A 78 17.41 -0.14 -10.35
C GLY A 78 17.89 1.31 -10.31
N ALA A 79 17.15 2.20 -9.66
CA ALA A 79 17.42 3.63 -9.66
C ALA A 79 17.37 4.21 -8.25
N GLY A 80 18.20 5.22 -8.01
CA GLY A 80 18.30 5.93 -6.73
C GLY A 80 19.32 5.36 -5.77
N LEU A 81 19.52 6.04 -4.62
CA LEU A 81 20.50 5.66 -3.61
C LEU A 81 20.02 4.53 -2.70
N HIS A 82 18.72 4.23 -2.72
CA HIS A 82 18.08 3.20 -1.89
C HIS A 82 17.92 1.85 -2.62
N GLU A 83 18.73 1.58 -3.64
CA GLU A 83 18.72 0.31 -4.33
C GLU A 83 19.42 -0.77 -3.48
N TYR A 84 18.80 -1.95 -3.33
CA TYR A 84 19.34 -3.08 -2.55
C TYR A 84 19.84 -4.22 -3.44
N GLY A 85 20.09 -3.97 -4.71
CA GLY A 85 20.45 -5.00 -5.67
C GLY A 85 19.27 -5.92 -6.07
N PHE A 86 19.57 -6.85 -6.96
CA PHE A 86 18.57 -7.80 -7.49
C PHE A 86 18.79 -9.18 -6.86
N THR A 87 17.70 -9.80 -6.41
CA THR A 87 17.70 -11.16 -5.88
C THR A 87 16.81 -12.03 -6.77
N GLU A 88 17.30 -13.18 -7.19
CA GLU A 88 16.51 -14.13 -7.99
C GLU A 88 15.20 -14.48 -7.29
N GLY A 89 14.12 -14.50 -8.07
CA GLY A 89 12.76 -14.85 -7.57
C GLY A 89 12.01 -13.73 -6.86
N ARG A 90 12.63 -12.58 -6.53
CA ARG A 90 11.93 -11.47 -5.85
C ARG A 90 10.76 -10.92 -6.68
N LEU A 91 10.96 -10.71 -7.96
CA LEU A 91 9.90 -10.22 -8.86
C LEU A 91 8.74 -11.23 -8.93
N LEU A 92 9.04 -12.53 -9.05
CA LEU A 92 8.03 -13.57 -9.05
C LEU A 92 7.24 -13.59 -7.72
N ALA A 93 7.91 -13.47 -6.59
CA ALA A 93 7.27 -13.41 -5.28
C ALA A 93 6.36 -12.17 -5.16
N LEU A 94 6.81 -11.01 -5.64
CA LEU A 94 6.03 -9.78 -5.65
C LEU A 94 4.78 -9.92 -6.53
N VAL A 95 4.92 -10.40 -7.76
CA VAL A 95 3.79 -10.61 -8.68
C VAL A 95 2.80 -11.63 -8.09
N THR A 96 3.29 -12.72 -7.51
CA THR A 96 2.45 -13.72 -6.84
C THR A 96 1.68 -13.09 -5.68
N PHE A 97 2.35 -12.32 -4.82
CA PHE A 97 1.71 -11.64 -3.70
C PHE A 97 0.61 -10.68 -4.17
N ILE A 98 0.91 -9.81 -5.16
CA ILE A 98 -0.07 -8.86 -5.70
C ILE A 98 -1.26 -9.61 -6.31
N THR A 99 -1.01 -10.68 -7.07
CA THR A 99 -2.07 -11.50 -7.67
C THR A 99 -2.99 -12.10 -6.61
N VAL A 100 -2.42 -12.68 -5.54
CA VAL A 100 -3.19 -13.22 -4.41
C VAL A 100 -4.03 -12.12 -3.74
N GLN A 101 -3.46 -10.93 -3.50
CA GLN A 101 -4.21 -9.81 -2.92
C GLN A 101 -5.39 -9.40 -3.81
N LEU A 102 -5.19 -9.31 -5.13
CA LEU A 102 -6.25 -8.96 -6.08
C LEU A 102 -7.36 -10.02 -6.09
N LEU A 103 -7.01 -11.31 -6.10
CA LEU A 103 -7.98 -12.41 -6.03
C LEU A 103 -8.78 -12.37 -4.73
N LEU A 104 -8.15 -12.10 -3.60
CA LEU A 104 -8.82 -11.94 -2.32
C LEU A 104 -9.78 -10.74 -2.34
N ILE A 105 -9.38 -9.58 -2.88
CA ILE A 105 -10.24 -8.41 -3.02
C ILE A 105 -11.47 -8.74 -3.88
N ILE A 106 -11.28 -9.41 -5.02
CA ILE A 106 -12.37 -9.83 -5.91
C ILE A 106 -13.30 -10.79 -5.18
N ALA A 107 -12.77 -11.82 -4.49
CA ALA A 107 -13.56 -12.78 -3.74
C ALA A 107 -14.37 -12.11 -2.62
N PHE A 108 -13.76 -11.25 -1.81
CA PHE A 108 -14.46 -10.48 -0.77
C PHE A 108 -15.54 -9.58 -1.34
N THR A 109 -15.26 -8.91 -2.47
CA THR A 109 -16.23 -8.04 -3.14
C THR A 109 -17.42 -8.84 -3.67
N ALA A 110 -17.18 -10.01 -4.26
CA ALA A 110 -18.22 -10.90 -4.74
C ALA A 110 -19.08 -11.42 -3.58
N ILE A 111 -18.46 -11.93 -2.51
CA ILE A 111 -19.17 -12.45 -1.33
C ILE A 111 -20.02 -11.34 -0.68
N GLY A 112 -19.50 -10.13 -0.53
CA GLY A 112 -20.22 -9.00 0.05
C GLY A 112 -21.45 -8.62 -0.76
N ARG A 113 -21.35 -8.64 -2.10
CA ARG A 113 -22.51 -8.38 -2.98
C ARG A 113 -23.57 -9.47 -2.88
N PHE A 114 -23.19 -10.74 -2.94
CA PHE A 114 -24.12 -11.87 -2.86
C PHE A 114 -24.71 -12.05 -1.46
N GLY A 115 -23.96 -11.78 -0.40
CA GLY A 115 -24.44 -11.82 0.99
C GLY A 115 -25.49 -10.74 1.26
N GLY A 116 -25.29 -9.52 0.76
CA GLY A 116 -26.24 -8.42 0.88
C GLY A 116 -27.57 -8.70 0.18
N VAL A 117 -27.54 -9.30 -1.00
CA VAL A 117 -28.74 -9.68 -1.76
C VAL A 117 -29.55 -10.76 -1.01
N LYS A 118 -28.90 -11.76 -0.43
CA LYS A 118 -29.58 -12.81 0.37
C LYS A 118 -30.24 -12.24 1.62
N SER A 119 -29.61 -11.29 2.31
CA SER A 119 -30.18 -10.65 3.49
C SER A 119 -31.39 -9.80 3.15
N ALA A 120 -31.38 -9.06 2.04
CA ALA A 120 -32.53 -8.27 1.59
C ALA A 120 -33.73 -9.14 1.19
N ASN A 121 -33.52 -10.27 0.54
CA ASN A 121 -34.58 -11.21 0.14
C ASN A 121 -35.11 -12.04 1.31
N ALA A 122 -34.41 -12.15 2.42
CA ALA A 122 -34.89 -12.84 3.62
C ALA A 122 -35.71 -11.92 4.57
N ALA A 123 -35.64 -10.60 4.34
CA ALA A 123 -36.36 -9.60 5.12
C ALA A 123 -37.65 -9.08 4.42
N ALA A 124 -37.90 -9.52 3.19
CA ALA A 124 -39.14 -9.24 2.42
C ALA A 124 -40.10 -10.40 2.45
#